data_778132ea879147e385984413aa837601
#
_entry.id   778132ea879147e385984413aa837601
#
_cell.length_a   1.000
_cell.length_b   1.000
_cell.length_c   1.000
_cell.angle_alpha   90.00
_cell.angle_beta   90.00
_cell.angle_gamma   90.00
#
_symmetry.space_group_name_H-M   'P 1'
#
loop_
_entity.id
_entity.type
_entity.pdbx_description
1 polymer ?
#
loop_
_entity_poly.entity_id
_entity_poly.type
_entity_poly.pdbx_seq_one_letter_code
_entity_poly.pdbx_strand_id
1 'polypeptide(L)'
;MKLFIHGVPDTPHLWEPLISVLDLSENDYRAPALPGFGCARPAGFSATKEAYTDWLVGQMEDIGGGIDIVGHDWGALLTLRAVSLRPDLVRTWCVTNAVIDPEYRGHTMARRWATPILGELVMLGMRNKKRLLPAMIAGGMPKSLAKKEVPLIDKTMRQSILDLYRSADGLRFSDDWVNGLANLPQRGQLFWGETDPYVDLSVAKRFSERWNVPLHVETGAGHWACAERATEFATLLQSHWA
;
A
#
# COMPACT_ATOMS: atom_id res chain seq x y z
N MET A 1 -6.19 13.34 12.76
CA MET A 1 -5.62 11.99 12.96
C MET A 1 -4.94 11.55 11.68
N LYS A 2 -3.69 11.06 11.74
CA LYS A 2 -2.99 10.48 10.58
C LYS A 2 -3.23 8.97 10.54
N LEU A 3 -3.52 8.41 9.37
CA LEU A 3 -3.78 6.98 9.18
C LEU A 3 -2.83 6.43 8.12
N PHE A 4 -1.99 5.46 8.48
CA PHE A 4 -0.97 4.90 7.59
C PHE A 4 -1.31 3.45 7.25
N ILE A 5 -1.44 3.14 5.94
CA ILE A 5 -1.85 1.83 5.44
C ILE A 5 -0.72 1.22 4.61
N HIS A 6 -0.11 0.16 5.13
CA HIS A 6 0.98 -0.57 4.46
C HIS A 6 0.46 -1.46 3.32
N GLY A 7 1.38 -1.95 2.49
CA GLY A 7 1.08 -2.83 1.38
C GLY A 7 1.53 -4.29 1.58
N VAL A 8 1.91 -4.93 0.49
CA VAL A 8 2.29 -6.34 0.42
C VAL A 8 3.74 -6.48 -0.04
N PRO A 9 4.56 -7.24 0.66
CA PRO A 9 4.31 -8.10 1.83
C PRO A 9 4.70 -7.42 3.16
N ASP A 10 4.37 -6.15 3.30
CA ASP A 10 4.77 -5.32 4.43
C ASP A 10 3.88 -5.51 5.67
N THR A 11 4.27 -4.86 6.75
CA THR A 11 3.52 -4.66 7.99
C THR A 11 3.64 -3.19 8.41
N PRO A 12 3.05 -2.76 9.55
CA PRO A 12 3.25 -1.40 10.05
C PRO A 12 4.71 -0.96 10.25
N HIS A 13 5.66 -1.88 10.31
CA HIS A 13 7.10 -1.56 10.36
C HIS A 13 7.57 -0.70 9.18
N LEU A 14 6.87 -0.77 8.05
CA LEU A 14 7.12 0.10 6.90
C LEU A 14 7.16 1.58 7.27
N TRP A 15 6.29 1.99 8.17
CA TRP A 15 6.07 3.40 8.52
C TRP A 15 6.99 3.92 9.63
N GLU A 16 7.73 3.04 10.34
CA GLU A 16 8.59 3.45 11.46
C GLU A 16 9.60 4.55 11.10
N PRO A 17 10.32 4.49 9.95
CA PRO A 17 11.25 5.56 9.59
C PRO A 17 10.54 6.90 9.40
N LEU A 18 9.39 6.90 8.73
CA LEU A 18 8.59 8.11 8.47
C LEU A 18 8.01 8.69 9.77
N ILE A 19 7.41 7.85 10.61
CA ILE A 19 6.80 8.28 11.89
C ILE A 19 7.87 8.89 12.80
N SER A 20 9.07 8.30 12.83
CA SER A 20 10.21 8.83 13.60
C SER A 20 10.66 10.22 13.11
N VAL A 21 10.66 10.46 11.80
CA VAL A 21 11.03 11.77 11.23
C VAL A 21 9.94 12.82 11.45
N LEU A 22 8.66 12.40 11.37
CA LEU A 22 7.50 13.27 11.61
C LEU A 22 7.34 13.67 13.10
N ASP A 23 8.06 13.00 14.01
CA ASP A 23 7.97 13.19 15.46
C ASP A 23 6.52 13.11 15.99
N LEU A 24 5.77 12.12 15.50
CA LEU A 24 4.37 11.92 15.88
C LEU A 24 4.28 11.19 17.21
N SER A 25 3.43 11.69 18.11
CA SER A 25 3.05 10.96 19.30
C SER A 25 2.09 9.80 18.97
N GLU A 26 2.03 8.78 19.82
CA GLU A 26 1.14 7.62 19.63
C GLU A 26 -0.35 8.00 19.50
N ASN A 27 -0.75 9.18 20.00
CA ASN A 27 -2.11 9.68 19.91
C ASN A 27 -2.40 10.43 18.60
N ASP A 28 -1.36 10.77 17.81
CA ASP A 28 -1.49 11.57 16.59
C ASP A 28 -1.71 10.72 15.34
N TYR A 29 -1.44 9.42 15.43
CA TYR A 29 -1.54 8.53 14.28
C TYR A 29 -2.09 7.13 14.63
N ARG A 30 -2.52 6.42 13.58
CA ARG A 30 -2.75 4.98 13.58
C ARG A 30 -2.02 4.37 12.37
N ALA A 31 -1.37 3.24 12.60
CA ALA A 31 -0.76 2.41 11.55
C ALA A 31 -1.19 0.96 11.79
N PRO A 32 -2.46 0.60 11.51
CA PRO A 32 -2.96 -0.73 11.79
C PRO A 32 -2.37 -1.75 10.82
N ALA A 33 -2.13 -2.97 11.31
CA ALA A 33 -1.78 -4.10 10.44
C ALA A 33 -3.01 -4.54 9.64
N LEU A 34 -2.85 -4.74 8.33
CA LEU A 34 -3.88 -5.40 7.52
C LEU A 34 -4.15 -6.81 8.08
N PRO A 35 -5.41 -7.25 8.22
CA PRO A 35 -5.75 -8.58 8.70
C PRO A 35 -4.96 -9.70 8.02
N GLY A 36 -4.16 -10.45 8.79
CA GLY A 36 -3.29 -11.50 8.27
C GLY A 36 -1.88 -11.06 7.87
N PHE A 37 -1.49 -9.78 8.06
CA PHE A 37 -0.16 -9.25 7.77
C PHE A 37 0.56 -8.87 9.07
N GLY A 38 1.36 -9.78 9.61
CA GLY A 38 2.02 -9.63 10.90
C GLY A 38 1.07 -9.73 12.11
N CYS A 39 -0.21 -10.00 11.87
CA CYS A 39 -1.25 -10.19 12.87
C CYS A 39 -2.20 -11.32 12.49
N ALA A 40 -3.12 -11.69 13.39
CA ALA A 40 -4.13 -12.70 13.11
C ALA A 40 -5.08 -12.25 11.99
N ARG A 41 -5.48 -13.19 11.15
CA ARG A 41 -6.60 -13.03 10.22
C ARG A 41 -7.88 -13.43 10.96
N PRO A 42 -8.87 -12.52 11.12
CA PRO A 42 -10.11 -12.86 11.80
C PRO A 42 -10.84 -14.03 11.15
N ALA A 43 -11.55 -14.84 11.95
CA ALA A 43 -12.36 -15.93 11.42
C ALA A 43 -13.43 -15.39 10.45
N GLY A 44 -13.57 -16.01 9.29
CA GLY A 44 -14.51 -15.57 8.25
C GLY A 44 -14.05 -14.39 7.39
N PHE A 45 -12.92 -13.77 7.70
CA PHE A 45 -12.36 -12.71 6.84
C PHE A 45 -11.82 -13.29 5.53
N SER A 46 -12.39 -12.91 4.39
CA SER A 46 -12.07 -13.49 3.08
C SER A 46 -10.71 -13.08 2.51
N ALA A 47 -10.14 -11.98 3.01
CA ALA A 47 -8.91 -11.32 2.51
C ALA A 47 -8.98 -10.95 1.02
N THR A 48 -10.18 -10.64 0.51
CA THR A 48 -10.38 -10.04 -0.81
C THR A 48 -10.18 -8.54 -0.75
N LYS A 49 -9.98 -7.91 -1.91
CA LYS A 49 -9.84 -6.45 -1.99
C LYS A 49 -11.07 -5.71 -1.43
N GLU A 50 -12.26 -6.29 -1.57
CA GLU A 50 -13.50 -5.77 -0.98
C GLU A 50 -13.46 -5.87 0.55
N ALA A 51 -13.12 -7.05 1.10
CA ALA A 51 -13.05 -7.25 2.55
C ALA A 51 -12.04 -6.32 3.22
N TYR A 52 -10.87 -6.11 2.60
CA TYR A 52 -9.90 -5.12 3.10
C TYR A 52 -10.39 -3.69 2.97
N THR A 53 -11.12 -3.35 1.90
CA THR A 53 -11.73 -2.03 1.75
C THR A 53 -12.76 -1.78 2.86
N ASP A 54 -13.66 -2.73 3.11
CA ASP A 54 -14.69 -2.62 4.15
C ASP A 54 -14.05 -2.50 5.55
N TRP A 55 -12.99 -3.28 5.80
CA TRP A 55 -12.21 -3.16 7.03
C TRP A 55 -11.57 -1.78 7.18
N LEU A 56 -10.98 -1.22 6.11
CA LEU A 56 -10.37 0.11 6.14
C LEU A 56 -11.42 1.21 6.34
N VAL A 57 -12.58 1.10 5.69
CA VAL A 57 -13.72 2.02 5.93
C VAL A 57 -14.11 1.99 7.39
N GLY A 58 -14.23 0.81 8.02
CA GLY A 58 -14.48 0.69 9.46
C GLY A 58 -13.43 1.39 10.32
N GLN A 59 -12.12 1.25 9.97
CA GLN A 59 -11.05 1.99 10.68
C GLN A 59 -11.20 3.52 10.54
N MET A 60 -11.65 4.01 9.38
CA MET A 60 -11.90 5.43 9.15
C MET A 60 -13.12 5.93 9.95
N GLU A 61 -14.18 5.14 10.00
CA GLU A 61 -15.40 5.44 10.78
C GLU A 61 -15.12 5.50 12.28
N ASP A 62 -14.29 4.58 12.80
CA ASP A 62 -13.84 4.57 14.20
C ASP A 62 -13.04 5.83 14.59
N ILE A 63 -12.37 6.46 13.62
CA ILE A 63 -11.68 7.75 13.82
C ILE A 63 -12.67 8.92 13.82
N GLY A 64 -13.72 8.86 13.02
CA GLY A 64 -14.80 9.82 13.01
C GLY A 64 -14.62 11.06 12.13
N GLY A 65 -13.58 11.10 11.28
CA GLY A 65 -13.39 12.18 10.29
C GLY A 65 -12.15 13.04 10.50
N GLY A 66 -11.90 13.96 9.55
CA GLY A 66 -10.71 14.82 9.54
C GLY A 66 -9.40 14.04 9.36
N ILE A 67 -9.46 12.92 8.62
CA ILE A 67 -8.36 11.98 8.48
C ILE A 67 -7.39 12.47 7.40
N ASP A 68 -6.09 12.43 7.74
CA ASP A 68 -5.00 12.48 6.77
C ASP A 68 -4.54 11.04 6.54
N ILE A 69 -4.91 10.46 5.40
CA ILE A 69 -4.62 9.06 5.11
C ILE A 69 -3.46 8.91 4.13
N VAL A 70 -2.55 7.99 4.45
CA VAL A 70 -1.37 7.68 3.62
C VAL A 70 -1.34 6.18 3.34
N GLY A 71 -1.25 5.80 2.07
CA GLY A 71 -1.19 4.40 1.66
C GLY A 71 0.03 4.08 0.79
N HIS A 72 0.57 2.89 0.94
CA HIS A 72 1.66 2.35 0.12
C HIS A 72 1.26 1.04 -0.52
N ASP A 73 1.62 0.83 -1.81
CA ASP A 73 1.37 -0.42 -2.55
C ASP A 73 -0.11 -0.84 -2.46
N TRP A 74 -0.45 -2.03 -1.99
CA TRP A 74 -1.84 -2.42 -1.75
C TRP A 74 -2.56 -1.47 -0.79
N GLY A 75 -1.87 -0.96 0.23
CA GLY A 75 -2.44 0.07 1.09
C GLY A 75 -2.83 1.34 0.33
N ALA A 76 -2.10 1.70 -0.74
CA ALA A 76 -2.48 2.80 -1.62
C ALA A 76 -3.76 2.52 -2.42
N LEU A 77 -3.88 1.31 -2.98
CA LEU A 77 -5.07 0.87 -3.73
C LEU A 77 -6.32 0.86 -2.83
N LEU A 78 -6.18 0.28 -1.63
CA LEU A 78 -7.25 0.25 -0.62
C LEU A 78 -7.61 1.66 -0.14
N THR A 79 -6.62 2.53 0.07
CA THR A 79 -6.82 3.94 0.43
C THR A 79 -7.64 4.65 -0.63
N LEU A 80 -7.26 4.58 -1.91
CA LEU A 80 -8.01 5.23 -2.99
C LEU A 80 -9.47 4.73 -3.02
N ARG A 81 -9.69 3.43 -2.86
CA ARG A 81 -11.05 2.88 -2.83
C ARG A 81 -11.84 3.32 -1.60
N ALA A 82 -11.28 3.21 -0.39
CA ALA A 82 -11.96 3.61 0.86
C ALA A 82 -12.29 5.11 0.87
N VAL A 83 -11.35 5.96 0.43
CA VAL A 83 -11.54 7.41 0.31
C VAL A 83 -12.64 7.74 -0.70
N SER A 84 -12.71 7.01 -1.81
CA SER A 84 -13.79 7.20 -2.82
C SER A 84 -15.18 6.84 -2.30
N LEU A 85 -15.27 5.93 -1.32
CA LEU A 85 -16.51 5.53 -0.67
C LEU A 85 -16.92 6.46 0.48
N ARG A 86 -15.93 7.00 1.20
CA ARG A 86 -16.13 7.87 2.37
C ARG A 86 -15.27 9.13 2.30
N PRO A 87 -15.47 9.96 1.24
CA PRO A 87 -14.75 11.23 1.10
C PRO A 87 -15.03 12.21 2.24
N ASP A 88 -16.19 12.08 2.88
CA ASP A 88 -16.64 12.89 4.02
C ASP A 88 -15.75 12.75 5.25
N LEU A 89 -15.04 11.63 5.43
CA LEU A 89 -14.15 11.37 6.56
C LEU A 89 -12.73 11.90 6.35
N VAL A 90 -12.35 12.23 5.11
CA VAL A 90 -10.97 12.47 4.72
C VAL A 90 -10.69 13.96 4.50
N ARG A 91 -9.68 14.47 5.18
CA ARG A 91 -9.15 15.82 4.99
C ARG A 91 -8.15 15.89 3.84
N THR A 92 -7.18 14.96 3.85
CA THR A 92 -6.16 14.81 2.81
C THR A 92 -5.85 13.32 2.58
N TRP A 93 -5.43 12.98 1.38
CA TRP A 93 -4.92 11.65 1.07
C TRP A 93 -3.60 11.72 0.32
N CYS A 94 -2.71 10.77 0.60
CA CYS A 94 -1.48 10.60 -0.13
C CYS A 94 -1.25 9.11 -0.41
N VAL A 95 -0.84 8.78 -1.64
CA VAL A 95 -0.52 7.40 -2.00
C VAL A 95 0.86 7.30 -2.63
N THR A 96 1.54 6.18 -2.37
CA THR A 96 2.89 5.96 -2.84
C THR A 96 3.03 4.58 -3.50
N ASN A 97 3.68 4.59 -4.66
CA ASN A 97 4.12 3.42 -5.43
C ASN A 97 3.01 2.44 -5.82
N ALA A 98 1.74 2.85 -5.79
CA ALA A 98 0.62 2.19 -6.46
C ALA A 98 -0.56 3.14 -6.63
N VAL A 99 -1.29 3.00 -7.72
CA VAL A 99 -2.56 3.68 -8.00
C VAL A 99 -3.49 2.75 -8.76
N ILE A 100 -4.79 3.03 -8.72
CA ILE A 100 -5.79 2.34 -9.54
C ILE A 100 -5.71 2.89 -10.96
N ASP A 101 -5.12 2.11 -11.87
CA ASP A 101 -4.99 2.46 -13.28
C ASP A 101 -5.57 1.33 -14.14
N PRO A 102 -6.64 1.59 -14.95
CA PRO A 102 -7.27 0.57 -15.78
C PRO A 102 -6.38 0.07 -16.92
N GLU A 103 -5.29 0.75 -17.25
CA GLU A 103 -4.32 0.34 -18.26
C GLU A 103 -3.21 -0.54 -17.67
N TYR A 104 -3.01 -0.50 -16.35
CA TYR A 104 -1.99 -1.31 -15.70
C TYR A 104 -2.40 -2.78 -15.66
N ARG A 105 -1.49 -3.67 -16.04
CA ARG A 105 -1.75 -5.12 -16.18
C ARG A 105 -1.09 -5.96 -15.09
N GLY A 106 -0.69 -5.33 -13.99
CA GLY A 106 0.03 -5.95 -12.90
C GLY A 106 1.48 -6.33 -13.27
N HIS A 107 2.35 -6.32 -12.29
CA HIS A 107 3.73 -6.80 -12.45
C HIS A 107 3.79 -8.34 -12.49
N THR A 108 4.91 -8.89 -12.91
CA THR A 108 5.08 -10.35 -13.10
C THR A 108 4.74 -11.15 -11.83
N MET A 109 5.12 -10.67 -10.65
CA MET A 109 4.84 -11.36 -9.39
C MET A 109 3.34 -11.31 -9.05
N ALA A 110 2.65 -10.19 -9.28
CA ALA A 110 1.20 -10.07 -9.11
C ALA A 110 0.44 -11.12 -9.93
N ARG A 111 0.80 -11.25 -11.21
CA ARG A 111 0.20 -12.27 -12.08
C ARG A 111 0.49 -13.69 -11.61
N ARG A 112 1.71 -13.98 -11.15
CA ARG A 112 2.06 -15.30 -10.59
C ARG A 112 1.24 -15.63 -9.35
N TRP A 113 1.08 -14.69 -8.43
CA TRP A 113 0.28 -14.89 -7.21
C TRP A 113 -1.21 -15.07 -7.52
N ALA A 114 -1.74 -14.35 -8.50
CA ALA A 114 -3.13 -14.52 -8.93
C ALA A 114 -3.40 -15.87 -9.62
N THR A 115 -2.38 -16.46 -10.28
CA THR A 115 -2.55 -17.73 -11.02
C THR A 115 -2.63 -18.93 -10.06
N PRO A 116 -3.73 -19.72 -10.07
CA PRO A 116 -3.85 -20.93 -9.28
C PRO A 116 -2.68 -21.92 -9.53
N ILE A 117 -2.27 -22.66 -8.52
CA ILE A 117 -1.13 -23.58 -8.48
C ILE A 117 0.21 -22.83 -8.54
N LEU A 118 0.42 -21.92 -9.49
CA LEU A 118 1.66 -21.16 -9.58
C LEU A 118 1.87 -20.26 -8.35
N GLY A 119 0.80 -19.62 -7.88
CA GLY A 119 0.83 -18.80 -6.66
C GLY A 119 1.25 -19.64 -5.44
N GLU A 120 0.68 -20.83 -5.26
CA GLU A 120 1.04 -21.74 -4.17
C GLU A 120 2.50 -22.18 -4.24
N LEU A 121 3.03 -22.46 -5.44
CA LEU A 121 4.43 -22.83 -5.63
C LEU A 121 5.37 -21.68 -5.26
N VAL A 122 5.03 -20.44 -5.65
CA VAL A 122 5.79 -19.24 -5.24
C VAL A 122 5.76 -19.11 -3.72
N MET A 123 4.59 -19.23 -3.10
CA MET A 123 4.42 -19.12 -1.64
C MET A 123 5.15 -20.25 -0.87
N LEU A 124 5.27 -21.43 -1.47
CA LEU A 124 6.11 -22.50 -0.93
C LEU A 124 7.59 -22.07 -0.90
N GLY A 125 8.08 -21.45 -1.96
CA GLY A 125 9.45 -20.91 -2.01
C GLY A 125 9.71 -19.84 -0.96
N MET A 126 8.73 -18.99 -0.63
CA MET A 126 8.82 -17.95 0.39
C MET A 126 8.91 -18.49 1.84
N ARG A 127 8.71 -19.79 2.07
CA ARG A 127 8.92 -20.41 3.39
C ARG A 127 10.39 -20.41 3.81
N ASN A 128 11.30 -20.44 2.85
CA ASN A 128 12.74 -20.44 3.14
C ASN A 128 13.24 -19.00 3.39
N LYS A 129 13.21 -18.56 4.64
CA LYS A 129 13.61 -17.22 5.06
C LYS A 129 15.06 -16.86 4.71
N LYS A 130 15.97 -17.86 4.69
CA LYS A 130 17.38 -17.66 4.32
C LYS A 130 17.53 -17.27 2.84
N ARG A 131 16.61 -17.73 1.97
CA ARG A 131 16.57 -17.34 0.54
C ARG A 131 15.69 -16.12 0.32
N LEU A 132 14.62 -15.98 1.09
CA LEU A 132 13.68 -14.88 0.93
C LEU A 132 14.30 -13.53 1.29
N LEU A 133 15.05 -13.44 2.41
CA LEU A 133 15.66 -12.19 2.85
C LEU A 133 16.56 -11.53 1.77
N PRO A 134 17.56 -12.22 1.19
CA PRO A 134 18.35 -11.61 0.12
C PRO A 134 17.52 -11.32 -1.14
N ALA A 135 16.49 -12.12 -1.44
CA ALA A 135 15.61 -11.87 -2.58
C ALA A 135 14.77 -10.58 -2.39
N MET A 136 14.25 -10.32 -1.19
CA MET A 136 13.51 -9.08 -0.89
C MET A 136 14.42 -7.86 -0.99
N ILE A 137 15.65 -7.95 -0.48
CA ILE A 137 16.65 -6.87 -0.59
C ILE A 137 17.02 -6.63 -2.06
N ALA A 138 17.25 -7.68 -2.83
CA ALA A 138 17.52 -7.57 -4.27
C ALA A 138 16.33 -7.00 -5.06
N GLY A 139 15.10 -7.20 -4.57
CA GLY A 139 13.88 -6.61 -5.10
C GLY A 139 13.66 -5.14 -4.73
N GLY A 140 14.59 -4.54 -3.96
CA GLY A 140 14.57 -3.11 -3.61
C GLY A 140 14.08 -2.81 -2.19
N MET A 141 13.68 -3.80 -1.38
CA MET A 141 13.30 -3.53 0.00
C MET A 141 14.52 -3.10 0.83
N PRO A 142 14.47 -1.99 1.57
CA PRO A 142 15.56 -1.58 2.45
C PRO A 142 15.99 -2.69 3.40
N LYS A 143 17.28 -2.91 3.54
CA LYS A 143 17.82 -4.05 4.33
C LYS A 143 17.33 -4.07 5.79
N SER A 144 17.18 -2.90 6.41
CA SER A 144 16.65 -2.76 7.76
C SER A 144 15.21 -3.22 7.85
N LEU A 145 14.37 -2.81 6.88
CA LEU A 145 12.98 -3.20 6.74
C LEU A 145 12.86 -4.70 6.43
N ALA A 146 13.59 -5.21 5.46
CA ALA A 146 13.56 -6.62 5.09
C ALA A 146 13.86 -7.57 6.28
N LYS A 147 14.77 -7.17 7.17
CA LYS A 147 15.07 -7.93 8.40
C LYS A 147 13.90 -7.99 9.38
N LYS A 148 13.04 -6.97 9.41
CA LYS A 148 11.84 -6.94 10.24
C LYS A 148 10.68 -7.69 9.58
N GLU A 149 10.46 -7.49 8.29
CA GLU A 149 9.31 -8.02 7.54
C GLU A 149 9.43 -9.52 7.23
N VAL A 150 10.59 -9.98 6.76
CA VAL A 150 10.74 -11.37 6.31
C VAL A 150 10.40 -12.41 7.39
N PRO A 151 10.75 -12.24 8.68
CA PRO A 151 10.30 -13.17 9.73
C PRO A 151 8.78 -13.28 9.84
N LEU A 152 8.05 -12.20 9.59
CA LEU A 152 6.60 -12.10 9.74
C LEU A 152 5.81 -12.71 8.56
N ILE A 153 6.46 -12.96 7.42
CA ILE A 153 5.81 -13.61 6.27
C ILE A 153 5.52 -15.08 6.59
N ASP A 154 4.53 -15.32 7.40
CA ASP A 154 4.10 -16.63 7.87
C ASP A 154 3.13 -17.34 6.91
N LYS A 155 2.46 -18.41 7.33
CA LYS A 155 1.47 -19.13 6.51
C LYS A 155 0.24 -18.25 6.27
N THR A 156 -0.20 -17.51 7.27
CA THR A 156 -1.41 -16.67 7.22
C THR A 156 -1.20 -15.53 6.23
N MET A 157 -0.08 -14.83 6.32
CA MET A 157 0.25 -13.74 5.38
C MET A 157 0.35 -14.26 3.94
N ARG A 158 1.04 -15.39 3.71
CA ARG A 158 1.13 -15.97 2.37
C ARG A 158 -0.22 -16.32 1.77
N GLN A 159 -1.14 -16.86 2.57
CA GLN A 159 -2.50 -17.14 2.11
C GLN A 159 -3.28 -15.84 1.83
N SER A 160 -3.17 -14.86 2.71
CA SER A 160 -3.82 -13.55 2.53
C SER A 160 -3.34 -12.84 1.25
N ILE A 161 -2.05 -12.94 0.92
CA ILE A 161 -1.51 -12.42 -0.35
C ILE A 161 -2.18 -13.10 -1.54
N LEU A 162 -2.29 -14.43 -1.56
CA LEU A 162 -2.94 -15.14 -2.67
C LEU A 162 -4.41 -14.74 -2.83
N ASP A 163 -5.16 -14.70 -1.72
CA ASP A 163 -6.57 -14.34 -1.75
C ASP A 163 -6.77 -12.90 -2.26
N LEU A 164 -5.94 -11.96 -1.80
CA LEU A 164 -5.99 -10.57 -2.20
C LEU A 164 -5.68 -10.37 -3.69
N TYR A 165 -4.57 -10.92 -4.19
CA TYR A 165 -4.20 -10.78 -5.59
C TYR A 165 -5.16 -11.48 -6.55
N ARG A 166 -5.76 -12.60 -6.15
CA ARG A 166 -6.80 -13.30 -6.92
C ARG A 166 -8.08 -12.49 -7.02
N SER A 167 -8.48 -11.83 -5.94
CA SER A 167 -9.67 -10.96 -5.93
C SER A 167 -9.55 -9.76 -6.87
N ALA A 168 -8.33 -9.36 -7.24
CA ALA A 168 -8.03 -8.26 -8.15
C ALA A 168 -7.49 -8.73 -9.51
N ASP A 169 -7.64 -10.00 -9.87
CA ASP A 169 -7.12 -10.57 -11.13
C ASP A 169 -5.67 -10.13 -11.44
N GLY A 170 -4.79 -10.17 -10.42
CA GLY A 170 -3.40 -9.76 -10.57
C GLY A 170 -3.18 -8.26 -10.76
N LEU A 171 -3.97 -7.42 -10.10
CA LEU A 171 -3.98 -5.95 -10.15
C LEU A 171 -4.65 -5.37 -11.42
N ARG A 172 -5.68 -6.02 -11.90
CA ARG A 172 -6.58 -5.46 -12.92
C ARG A 172 -7.82 -4.88 -12.26
N PHE A 173 -7.98 -3.59 -12.40
CA PHE A 173 -9.12 -2.87 -11.84
C PHE A 173 -10.04 -2.38 -12.95
N SER A 174 -11.35 -2.48 -12.71
CA SER A 174 -12.42 -2.02 -13.59
C SER A 174 -13.60 -1.49 -12.78
N ASP A 175 -14.64 -1.05 -13.47
CA ASP A 175 -15.96 -0.72 -12.94
C ASP A 175 -15.88 0.20 -11.69
N ASP A 176 -16.44 -0.21 -10.58
CA ASP A 176 -16.58 0.60 -9.38
C ASP A 176 -15.23 1.06 -8.78
N TRP A 177 -14.16 0.30 -8.98
CA TRP A 177 -12.83 0.69 -8.51
C TRP A 177 -12.28 1.86 -9.33
N VAL A 178 -12.51 1.88 -10.63
CA VAL A 178 -12.05 2.96 -11.52
C VAL A 178 -13.03 4.14 -11.47
N ASN A 179 -14.33 3.88 -11.56
CA ASN A 179 -15.37 4.92 -11.57
C ASN A 179 -15.41 5.68 -10.26
N GLY A 180 -15.17 5.00 -9.13
CA GLY A 180 -15.12 5.61 -7.80
C GLY A 180 -14.07 6.70 -7.65
N LEU A 181 -12.98 6.67 -8.45
CA LEU A 181 -11.93 7.70 -8.37
C LEU A 181 -12.44 9.13 -8.64
N ALA A 182 -13.57 9.27 -9.32
CA ALA A 182 -14.21 10.57 -9.52
C ALA A 182 -14.72 11.22 -8.21
N ASN A 183 -14.85 10.44 -7.13
CA ASN A 183 -15.30 10.90 -5.82
C ASN A 183 -14.13 11.28 -4.89
N LEU A 184 -12.88 11.18 -5.34
CA LEU A 184 -11.73 11.52 -4.49
C LEU A 184 -11.74 13.01 -4.13
N PRO A 185 -11.49 13.38 -2.85
CA PRO A 185 -11.30 14.78 -2.47
C PRO A 185 -10.12 15.40 -3.23
N GLN A 186 -10.22 16.71 -3.50
CA GLN A 186 -9.20 17.44 -4.27
C GLN A 186 -7.82 17.49 -3.59
N ARG A 187 -7.76 17.38 -2.26
CA ARG A 187 -6.50 17.41 -1.50
C ARG A 187 -5.82 16.03 -1.53
N GLY A 188 -5.38 15.66 -2.71
CA GLY A 188 -4.62 14.44 -2.97
C GLY A 188 -3.17 14.71 -3.33
N GLN A 189 -2.28 13.74 -3.09
CA GLN A 189 -0.85 13.79 -3.40
C GLN A 189 -0.33 12.42 -3.80
N LEU A 190 0.57 12.36 -4.78
CA LEU A 190 1.36 11.17 -5.11
C LEU A 190 2.82 11.38 -4.70
N PHE A 191 3.42 10.35 -4.09
CA PHE A 191 4.86 10.28 -3.83
C PHE A 191 5.41 9.00 -4.45
N TRP A 192 6.43 9.09 -5.30
CA TRP A 192 6.83 7.96 -6.13
C TRP A 192 8.34 7.79 -6.28
N GLY A 193 8.83 6.57 -6.14
CA GLY A 193 10.21 6.25 -6.49
C GLY A 193 10.38 6.11 -8.00
N GLU A 194 11.35 6.85 -8.56
CA GLU A 194 11.62 6.89 -10.01
C GLU A 194 11.93 5.51 -10.61
N THR A 195 12.61 4.66 -9.83
CA THR A 195 13.13 3.37 -10.30
C THR A 195 12.32 2.19 -9.78
N ASP A 196 11.03 2.38 -9.47
CA ASP A 196 10.14 1.31 -9.00
C ASP A 196 10.09 0.14 -10.01
N PRO A 197 10.56 -1.07 -9.65
CA PRO A 197 10.58 -2.19 -10.56
C PRO A 197 9.23 -2.91 -10.70
N TYR A 198 8.24 -2.55 -9.87
CA TYR A 198 6.92 -3.17 -9.83
C TYR A 198 5.87 -2.30 -10.51
N VAL A 199 5.80 -1.02 -10.16
CA VAL A 199 4.84 -0.08 -10.73
C VAL A 199 5.60 1.09 -11.35
N ASP A 200 5.81 1.00 -12.67
CA ASP A 200 6.56 1.99 -13.44
C ASP A 200 6.02 3.41 -13.25
N LEU A 201 6.92 4.39 -13.23
CA LEU A 201 6.59 5.80 -13.05
C LEU A 201 5.54 6.32 -14.06
N SER A 202 5.45 5.73 -15.26
CA SER A 202 4.43 6.11 -16.23
C SER A 202 3.00 5.88 -15.75
N VAL A 203 2.79 4.90 -14.85
CA VAL A 203 1.48 4.65 -14.20
C VAL A 203 1.10 5.83 -13.31
N ALA A 204 2.04 6.31 -12.50
CA ALA A 204 1.82 7.50 -11.66
C ALA A 204 1.55 8.76 -12.49
N LYS A 205 2.30 8.95 -13.58
CA LYS A 205 2.12 10.10 -14.49
C LYS A 205 0.73 10.09 -15.12
N ARG A 206 0.27 8.95 -15.68
CA ARG A 206 -1.09 8.83 -16.23
C ARG A 206 -2.17 9.15 -15.20
N PHE A 207 -2.02 8.61 -13.97
CA PHE A 207 -2.96 8.90 -12.89
C PHE A 207 -2.97 10.38 -12.53
N SER A 208 -1.80 10.99 -12.33
CA SER A 208 -1.62 12.41 -12.03
C SER A 208 -2.28 13.30 -13.10
N GLU A 209 -2.02 13.03 -14.36
CA GLU A 209 -2.60 13.77 -15.49
C GLU A 209 -4.11 13.60 -15.58
N ARG A 210 -4.60 12.36 -15.46
CA ARG A 210 -6.03 12.05 -15.60
C ARG A 210 -6.88 12.65 -14.48
N TRP A 211 -6.39 12.67 -13.26
CA TRP A 211 -7.13 13.09 -12.07
C TRP A 211 -6.67 14.43 -11.51
N ASN A 212 -5.73 15.11 -12.18
CA ASN A 212 -5.14 16.36 -11.75
C ASN A 212 -4.61 16.34 -10.32
N VAL A 213 -3.87 15.26 -9.97
CA VAL A 213 -3.27 15.05 -8.64
C VAL A 213 -1.79 15.35 -8.71
N PRO A 214 -1.23 16.23 -7.85
CA PRO A 214 0.20 16.49 -7.79
C PRO A 214 1.03 15.22 -7.62
N LEU A 215 2.12 15.10 -8.39
CA LEU A 215 3.06 13.99 -8.34
C LEU A 215 4.45 14.48 -7.95
N HIS A 216 4.95 13.97 -6.83
CA HIS A 216 6.34 14.12 -6.41
C HIS A 216 7.12 12.85 -6.75
N VAL A 217 8.27 13.00 -7.42
CA VAL A 217 9.13 11.89 -7.85
C VAL A 217 10.47 11.95 -7.13
N GLU A 218 10.81 10.88 -6.43
CA GLU A 218 12.11 10.71 -5.77
C GLU A 218 13.11 10.02 -6.69
N THR A 219 14.10 10.79 -7.13
CA THR A 219 15.15 10.29 -8.02
C THR A 219 15.97 9.18 -7.37
N GLY A 220 16.12 8.08 -8.09
CA GLY A 220 16.90 6.93 -7.66
C GLY A 220 16.26 6.09 -6.54
N ALA A 221 15.08 6.46 -6.04
CA ALA A 221 14.34 5.63 -5.09
C ALA A 221 13.54 4.55 -5.81
N GLY A 222 13.34 3.40 -5.13
CA GLY A 222 12.60 2.26 -5.65
C GLY A 222 11.15 2.20 -5.16
N HIS A 223 10.63 0.98 -5.08
CA HIS A 223 9.23 0.74 -4.66
C HIS A 223 8.95 1.21 -3.22
N TRP A 224 9.90 1.04 -2.32
CA TRP A 224 9.78 1.47 -0.91
C TRP A 224 10.26 2.91 -0.71
N ALA A 225 10.01 3.81 -1.66
CA ALA A 225 10.43 5.21 -1.59
C ALA A 225 9.99 5.90 -0.28
N CYS A 226 8.80 5.59 0.24
CA CYS A 226 8.31 6.13 1.51
C CYS A 226 9.18 5.79 2.73
N ALA A 227 9.91 4.66 2.69
CA ALA A 227 10.83 4.25 3.74
C ALA A 227 12.29 4.65 3.42
N GLU A 228 12.68 4.64 2.14
CA GLU A 228 14.02 5.01 1.68
C GLU A 228 14.29 6.51 1.78
N ARG A 229 13.26 7.32 1.57
CA ARG A 229 13.27 8.79 1.55
C ARG A 229 12.30 9.36 2.59
N ALA A 230 12.38 8.82 3.81
CA ALA A 230 11.47 9.17 4.88
C ALA A 230 11.50 10.68 5.24
N THR A 231 12.66 11.33 5.14
CA THR A 231 12.81 12.77 5.41
C THR A 231 12.14 13.63 4.36
N GLU A 232 12.38 13.32 3.08
CA GLU A 232 11.78 14.01 1.94
C GLU A 232 10.27 13.80 1.94
N PHE A 233 9.82 12.57 2.22
CA PHE A 233 8.41 12.26 2.32
C PHE A 233 7.73 12.96 3.50
N ALA A 234 8.38 13.03 4.66
CA ALA A 234 7.88 13.78 5.81
C ALA A 234 7.69 15.27 5.48
N THR A 235 8.67 15.89 4.80
CA THR A 235 8.58 17.28 4.36
C THR A 235 7.39 17.51 3.43
N LEU A 236 7.18 16.62 2.45
CA LEU A 236 6.03 16.66 1.56
C LEU A 236 4.71 16.59 2.35
N LEU A 237 4.60 15.60 3.24
CA LEU A 237 3.38 15.38 4.02
C LEU A 237 3.08 16.54 4.97
N GLN A 238 4.08 17.12 5.64
CA GLN A 238 3.89 18.28 6.51
C GLN A 238 3.33 19.48 5.72
N SER A 239 3.86 19.72 4.51
CA SER A 239 3.32 20.75 3.62
C SER A 239 1.91 20.43 3.13
N HIS A 240 1.62 19.17 2.84
CA HIS A 240 0.31 18.71 2.36
C HIS A 240 -0.78 18.79 3.44
N TRP A 241 -0.42 18.59 4.71
CA TRP A 241 -1.33 18.64 5.87
C TRP A 241 -1.59 20.05 6.41
N ALA A 242 -0.75 21.03 6.06
CA ALA A 242 -0.96 22.43 6.41
C ALA A 242 -2.18 23.01 5.66
#